data_0e8f1944b775da19e26d9d1f6dc7eec0
#
_entry.id   0e8f1944b775da19e26d9d1f6dc7eec0
#
_cell.length_a   1.000
_cell.length_b   1.000
_cell.length_c   1.000
_cell.angle_alpha   90.00
_cell.angle_beta   90.00
_cell.angle_gamma   90.00
#
_symmetry.space_group_name_H-M   'P 1'
#
loop_
_entity.id
_entity.type
_entity.pdbx_description
1 polymer ?
#
loop_
_entity_poly.entity_id
_entity_poly.type
_entity_poly.pdbx_seq_one_letter_code
_entity_poly.pdbx_strand_id
1 'polypeptide(L)'
;MSPMRNTRTFWLALAGLIASLGISASEITSLEIIPPTGPFNVGVSKHAINFTNPNDPFAPGNVTTQYLATVYYPTLESPPCSPSPYLHPKAAEIFEDYWGFVRGNFSNLTSSFLHWGAAPASSDALNHSTLIFGPGGLGPSVEFNTMLLSDLASKGYAVVGIDHLYEQPFAWFPNPDAPGGGGPTNPGKDVLGTDPHLDGIADQAYLDLHAAREREMLHVVEHGWPALVAAQGWPFATASLGLLGHSFGGSVSLSVAAQTSRELVAAAINMDGSIFGGVRDATKPALLLSSSFHIGGPDGDPSFDEFAERQTGWWRWLHFETFGHLSFADMAFFNEVGPNAISDFSKGTVEGARAVEITRGVVAAFFDRWVRGVGEDGGLFDRPEGVYEEVSLVSGGNGSLSL
;
A
#
# COMPACT_ATOMS: atom_id res chain seq x y z
N MET A 1 10.64 -27.63 -48.90
CA MET A 1 11.89 -26.84 -48.94
C MET A 1 11.53 -25.48 -49.53
N SER A 2 11.41 -24.49 -48.67
CA SER A 2 11.24 -23.09 -49.07
C SER A 2 11.99 -22.25 -48.02
N PRO A 3 12.75 -21.22 -48.39
CA PRO A 3 13.77 -20.62 -47.53
C PRO A 3 13.23 -19.56 -46.58
N MET A 4 13.72 -19.58 -45.36
CA MET A 4 13.56 -18.53 -44.36
C MET A 4 14.15 -17.22 -44.88
N ARG A 5 13.33 -16.17 -44.93
CA ARG A 5 13.79 -14.81 -45.21
C ARG A 5 14.23 -14.13 -43.90
N ASN A 6 15.43 -13.63 -43.92
CA ASN A 6 16.14 -12.84 -42.92
C ASN A 6 15.39 -11.56 -42.56
N THR A 7 14.97 -11.43 -41.32
CA THR A 7 14.33 -10.22 -40.73
C THR A 7 15.31 -9.39 -39.87
N ARG A 8 16.60 -9.37 -40.18
CA ARG A 8 17.61 -8.62 -39.43
C ARG A 8 18.02 -7.26 -40.03
N THR A 9 17.32 -6.73 -41.04
CA THR A 9 17.78 -5.52 -41.75
C THR A 9 16.82 -4.32 -41.62
N PHE A 10 15.81 -4.34 -40.74
CA PHE A 10 14.85 -3.23 -40.64
C PHE A 10 15.01 -2.34 -39.37
N TRP A 11 15.92 -2.64 -38.47
CA TRP A 11 16.08 -1.90 -37.21
C TRP A 11 17.26 -0.93 -37.17
N LEU A 12 18.03 -0.80 -38.25
CA LEU A 12 19.21 0.09 -38.30
C LEU A 12 18.96 1.43 -39.03
N ALA A 13 17.76 1.67 -39.54
CA ALA A 13 17.44 2.90 -40.27
C ALA A 13 16.60 3.94 -39.49
N LEU A 14 16.14 3.62 -38.26
CA LEU A 14 15.36 4.54 -37.46
C LEU A 14 16.14 5.23 -36.32
N ALA A 15 17.36 4.81 -36.07
CA ALA A 15 18.24 5.41 -35.04
C ALA A 15 18.99 6.66 -35.51
N GLY A 16 18.88 7.05 -36.79
CA GLY A 16 19.64 8.15 -37.39
C GLY A 16 18.94 9.47 -37.53
N LEU A 17 17.65 9.61 -37.18
CA LEU A 17 16.87 10.83 -37.46
C LEU A 17 16.37 11.58 -36.21
N ILE A 18 16.72 11.16 -35.01
CA ILE A 18 16.30 11.84 -33.75
C ILE A 18 17.42 12.73 -33.17
N ALA A 19 18.59 12.80 -33.81
CA ALA A 19 19.75 13.53 -33.27
C ALA A 19 19.83 15.00 -33.70
N SER A 20 18.78 15.65 -34.22
CA SER A 20 18.83 17.05 -34.64
C SER A 20 17.65 17.94 -34.30
N LEU A 21 16.76 17.49 -33.44
CA LEU A 21 15.87 18.40 -32.72
C LEU A 21 16.52 18.68 -31.37
N GLY A 22 17.19 19.83 -31.29
CA GLY A 22 17.65 20.39 -30.03
C GLY A 22 16.46 20.65 -29.12
N ILE A 23 15.98 19.61 -28.43
CA ILE A 23 15.12 19.77 -27.28
C ILE A 23 16.06 20.37 -26.23
N SER A 24 15.93 21.67 -26.03
CA SER A 24 16.39 22.37 -24.84
C SER A 24 15.99 21.48 -23.67
N ALA A 25 16.94 21.16 -22.79
CA ALA A 25 16.61 20.59 -21.48
C ALA A 25 15.69 21.65 -20.82
N SER A 26 14.37 21.50 -21.02
CA SER A 26 13.41 22.20 -20.21
C SER A 26 13.76 21.82 -18.78
N GLU A 27 13.89 22.79 -17.91
CA GLU A 27 13.97 22.57 -16.48
C GLU A 27 12.97 21.48 -16.15
N ILE A 28 13.45 20.30 -15.75
CA ILE A 28 12.61 19.22 -15.27
C ILE A 28 12.09 19.75 -13.93
N THR A 29 10.92 20.41 -13.96
CA THR A 29 10.21 20.77 -12.75
C THR A 29 9.93 19.48 -12.01
N SER A 30 10.44 19.35 -10.79
CA SER A 30 10.14 18.18 -9.95
C SER A 30 8.63 18.06 -9.83
N LEU A 31 8.10 16.91 -10.23
CA LEU A 31 6.68 16.59 -10.04
C LEU A 31 6.48 16.22 -8.57
N GLU A 32 5.43 16.76 -7.96
CA GLU A 32 5.09 16.46 -6.58
C GLU A 32 3.95 15.44 -6.53
N ILE A 33 4.06 14.45 -5.63
CA ILE A 33 2.96 13.53 -5.35
C ILE A 33 1.80 14.28 -4.67
N ILE A 34 0.57 13.76 -4.81
CA ILE A 34 -0.65 14.43 -4.34
C ILE A 34 -0.61 14.59 -2.81
N PRO A 35 -0.67 15.82 -2.29
CA PRO A 35 -0.58 16.07 -0.86
C PRO A 35 -1.80 15.54 -0.09
N PRO A 36 -1.66 15.31 1.22
CA PRO A 36 -2.73 14.89 2.10
C PRO A 36 -3.78 15.99 2.31
N THR A 37 -5.00 15.61 2.69
CA THR A 37 -6.15 16.52 2.81
C THR A 37 -6.57 16.83 4.25
N GLY A 38 -5.99 16.15 5.25
CA GLY A 38 -6.32 16.36 6.66
C GLY A 38 -5.66 17.59 7.28
N PRO A 39 -6.03 17.95 8.51
CA PRO A 39 -5.58 19.18 9.15
C PRO A 39 -4.16 19.11 9.76
N PHE A 40 -3.55 17.92 9.85
CA PHE A 40 -2.24 17.75 10.45
C PHE A 40 -1.14 17.64 9.40
N ASN A 41 0.05 18.14 9.73
CA ASN A 41 1.26 17.79 9.01
C ASN A 41 1.60 16.32 9.23
N VAL A 42 2.43 15.74 8.37
CA VAL A 42 2.73 14.30 8.39
C VAL A 42 4.19 14.07 8.76
N GLY A 43 4.39 13.47 9.93
CA GLY A 43 5.66 12.89 10.33
C GLY A 43 5.82 11.48 9.74
N VAL A 44 7.06 11.09 9.44
CA VAL A 44 7.37 9.74 8.97
C VAL A 44 8.66 9.23 9.62
N SER A 45 8.68 7.94 9.93
CA SER A 45 9.88 7.27 10.44
C SER A 45 9.90 5.80 10.02
N LYS A 46 11.10 5.20 9.95
CA LYS A 46 11.30 3.77 9.64
C LYS A 46 11.99 3.06 10.78
N HIS A 47 11.53 1.86 11.08
CA HIS A 47 12.02 1.03 12.18
C HIS A 47 12.20 -0.42 11.75
N ALA A 48 13.39 -0.96 11.98
CA ALA A 48 13.63 -2.39 11.84
C ALA A 48 13.10 -3.12 13.07
N ILE A 49 12.22 -4.08 12.88
CA ILE A 49 11.64 -4.88 13.96
C ILE A 49 12.22 -6.29 13.90
N ASN A 50 12.84 -6.72 14.99
CA ASN A 50 13.37 -8.08 15.09
C ASN A 50 12.22 -9.08 15.26
N PHE A 51 12.15 -10.04 14.37
CA PHE A 51 11.19 -11.13 14.42
C PHE A 51 11.71 -12.30 13.59
N THR A 52 11.88 -13.46 14.20
CA THR A 52 12.28 -14.66 13.48
C THR A 52 11.07 -15.33 12.86
N ASN A 53 10.98 -15.28 11.54
CA ASN A 53 9.91 -15.86 10.74
C ASN A 53 10.42 -17.07 9.96
N PRO A 54 10.11 -18.29 10.40
CA PRO A 54 10.52 -19.52 9.71
C PRO A 54 9.64 -19.77 8.48
N ASN A 55 10.16 -20.56 7.53
CA ASN A 55 9.47 -20.95 6.31
C ASN A 55 9.08 -19.76 5.41
N ASP A 56 9.93 -18.75 5.37
CA ASP A 56 9.82 -17.68 4.39
C ASP A 56 10.45 -18.16 3.07
N PRO A 57 9.66 -18.33 1.98
CA PRO A 57 10.15 -18.94 0.75
C PRO A 57 11.20 -18.12 0.00
N PHE A 58 11.28 -16.82 0.28
CA PHE A 58 12.21 -15.89 -0.39
C PHE A 58 13.45 -15.56 0.44
N ALA A 59 13.44 -15.88 1.74
CA ALA A 59 14.57 -15.58 2.60
C ALA A 59 15.70 -16.59 2.47
N PRO A 60 16.98 -16.17 2.59
CA PRO A 60 18.11 -17.07 2.67
C PRO A 60 17.94 -18.09 3.80
N GLY A 61 18.02 -19.38 3.44
CA GLY A 61 17.78 -20.45 4.41
C GLY A 61 16.34 -20.57 4.91
N ASN A 62 15.38 -19.99 4.20
CA ASN A 62 13.95 -19.97 4.51
C ASN A 62 13.63 -19.34 5.88
N VAL A 63 14.41 -18.38 6.33
CA VAL A 63 14.18 -17.67 7.61
C VAL A 63 14.43 -16.18 7.44
N THR A 64 13.40 -15.38 7.69
CA THR A 64 13.55 -13.94 7.87
C THR A 64 13.73 -13.61 9.35
N THR A 65 14.57 -12.65 9.67
CA THR A 65 14.88 -12.28 11.07
C THR A 65 14.42 -10.89 11.45
N GLN A 66 13.92 -10.12 10.48
CA GLN A 66 13.43 -8.76 10.66
C GLN A 66 12.39 -8.43 9.60
N TYR A 67 11.49 -7.49 9.91
CA TYR A 67 10.71 -6.76 8.94
C TYR A 67 10.88 -5.25 9.16
N LEU A 68 10.47 -4.45 8.20
CA LEU A 68 10.61 -3.00 8.26
C LEU A 68 9.23 -2.36 8.48
N ALA A 69 9.11 -1.53 9.51
CA ALA A 69 7.91 -0.73 9.76
C ALA A 69 8.17 0.73 9.33
N THR A 70 7.39 1.20 8.35
CA THR A 70 7.33 2.63 7.99
C THR A 70 6.09 3.21 8.64
N VAL A 71 6.28 4.19 9.52
CA VAL A 71 5.20 4.80 10.30
C VAL A 71 4.94 6.21 9.82
N TYR A 72 3.71 6.48 9.35
CA TYR A 72 3.20 7.81 9.07
C TYR A 72 2.30 8.25 10.23
N TYR A 73 2.47 9.47 10.70
CA TYR A 73 1.76 9.94 11.89
C TYR A 73 1.50 11.46 11.86
N PRO A 74 0.47 11.94 12.58
CA PRO A 74 0.22 13.36 12.68
C PRO A 74 1.36 14.04 13.45
N THR A 75 1.79 15.20 12.97
CA THR A 75 2.74 16.08 13.66
C THR A 75 2.26 17.53 13.61
N LEU A 76 2.69 18.32 14.59
CA LEU A 76 2.49 19.77 14.60
C LEU A 76 3.70 20.52 14.02
N GLU A 77 4.79 19.81 13.75
CA GLU A 77 5.97 20.38 13.14
C GLU A 77 5.74 20.64 11.65
N SER A 78 6.19 21.78 11.17
CA SER A 78 6.15 22.08 9.73
C SER A 78 7.16 21.22 8.98
N PRO A 79 6.83 20.73 7.78
CA PRO A 79 7.78 19.99 6.97
C PRO A 79 8.99 20.87 6.61
N PRO A 80 10.14 20.26 6.28
CA PRO A 80 11.33 20.98 5.83
C PRO A 80 11.05 21.82 4.57
N CYS A 81 11.77 22.95 4.41
CA CYS A 81 11.64 23.79 3.22
C CYS A 81 12.09 23.09 1.92
N SER A 82 12.93 22.05 2.03
CA SER A 82 13.37 21.25 0.89
C SER A 82 12.51 20.00 0.78
N PRO A 83 11.85 19.77 -0.35
CA PRO A 83 11.08 18.55 -0.58
C PRO A 83 11.95 17.29 -0.42
N SER A 84 11.36 16.24 0.12
CA SER A 84 11.98 14.92 0.20
C SER A 84 11.77 14.14 -1.10
N PRO A 85 12.69 13.28 -1.53
CA PRO A 85 12.40 12.31 -2.58
C PRO A 85 11.18 11.47 -2.20
N TYR A 86 10.34 11.15 -3.19
CA TYR A 86 9.21 10.25 -3.01
C TYR A 86 9.68 8.83 -2.67
N LEU A 87 10.68 8.35 -3.40
CA LEU A 87 11.27 7.02 -3.21
C LEU A 87 12.75 7.10 -2.86
N HIS A 88 13.25 6.04 -2.24
CA HIS A 88 14.69 5.83 -2.19
C HIS A 88 15.27 5.75 -3.62
N PRO A 89 16.42 6.43 -3.93
CA PRO A 89 16.95 6.49 -5.29
C PRO A 89 17.14 5.10 -5.94
N LYS A 90 17.54 4.10 -5.17
CA LYS A 90 17.69 2.73 -5.68
C LYS A 90 16.36 2.06 -6.02
N ALA A 91 15.31 2.29 -5.22
CA ALA A 91 13.97 1.83 -5.54
C ALA A 91 13.45 2.50 -6.82
N ALA A 92 13.66 3.81 -6.95
CA ALA A 92 13.29 4.55 -8.16
C ALA A 92 13.93 3.92 -9.41
N GLU A 93 15.26 3.66 -9.41
CA GLU A 93 15.95 3.01 -10.52
C GLU A 93 15.36 1.65 -10.90
N ILE A 94 15.09 0.78 -9.91
CA ILE A 94 14.56 -0.56 -10.13
C ILE A 94 13.18 -0.51 -10.78
N PHE A 95 12.29 0.33 -10.26
CA PHE A 95 10.92 0.40 -10.76
C PHE A 95 10.76 1.23 -12.04
N GLU A 96 11.64 2.22 -12.30
CA GLU A 96 11.74 2.86 -13.62
C GLU A 96 12.06 1.83 -14.71
N ASP A 97 13.02 0.94 -14.43
CA ASP A 97 13.39 -0.14 -15.34
C ASP A 97 12.26 -1.16 -15.52
N TYR A 98 11.70 -1.62 -14.43
CA TYR A 98 10.64 -2.63 -14.43
C TYR A 98 9.37 -2.17 -15.18
N TRP A 99 8.94 -0.93 -14.97
CA TRP A 99 7.72 -0.38 -15.60
C TRP A 99 7.99 0.43 -16.87
N GLY A 100 9.22 0.44 -17.37
CA GLY A 100 9.59 1.09 -18.63
C GLY A 100 9.49 2.62 -18.60
N PHE A 101 9.67 3.24 -17.45
CA PHE A 101 9.78 4.69 -17.35
C PHE A 101 11.13 5.20 -17.86
N VAL A 102 11.15 6.46 -18.30
CA VAL A 102 12.40 7.14 -18.56
C VAL A 102 13.16 7.32 -17.24
N ARG A 103 14.47 7.04 -17.26
CA ARG A 103 15.34 7.24 -16.09
C ARG A 103 15.24 8.66 -15.57
N GLY A 104 14.99 8.78 -14.27
CA GLY A 104 14.80 10.06 -13.58
C GLY A 104 13.34 10.41 -13.31
N ASN A 105 12.38 9.74 -13.92
CA ASN A 105 10.96 10.02 -13.69
C ASN A 105 10.60 9.88 -12.20
N PHE A 106 10.92 8.76 -11.57
CA PHE A 106 10.66 8.56 -10.14
C PHE A 106 11.65 9.29 -9.24
N SER A 107 12.91 9.37 -9.66
CA SER A 107 13.94 10.09 -8.90
C SER A 107 13.64 11.59 -8.80
N ASN A 108 12.84 12.14 -9.72
CA ASN A 108 12.39 13.54 -9.71
C ASN A 108 11.04 13.74 -9.02
N LEU A 109 10.36 12.66 -8.62
CA LEU A 109 9.16 12.77 -7.78
C LEU A 109 9.54 13.16 -6.35
N THR A 110 8.84 14.14 -5.83
CA THR A 110 9.10 14.69 -4.50
C THR A 110 7.84 14.77 -3.66
N SER A 111 8.04 14.92 -2.36
CA SER A 111 7.02 15.25 -1.38
C SER A 111 7.48 16.44 -0.55
N SER A 112 6.71 17.51 -0.55
CA SER A 112 6.95 18.68 0.30
C SER A 112 6.27 18.59 1.66
N PHE A 113 5.46 17.56 1.90
CA PHE A 113 4.62 17.42 3.09
C PHE A 113 5.12 16.37 4.09
N LEU A 114 6.09 15.52 3.74
CA LEU A 114 6.64 14.54 4.65
C LEU A 114 7.78 15.12 5.50
N HIS A 115 7.66 14.97 6.81
CA HIS A 115 8.69 15.37 7.76
C HIS A 115 9.31 14.14 8.43
N TRP A 116 10.47 13.72 7.95
CA TRP A 116 11.22 12.59 8.49
C TRP A 116 11.72 12.88 9.92
N GLY A 117 11.35 12.02 10.88
CA GLY A 117 11.75 12.10 12.27
C GLY A 117 11.09 13.22 13.07
N ALA A 118 10.02 13.84 12.56
CA ALA A 118 9.23 14.80 13.34
C ALA A 118 8.68 14.18 14.63
N ALA A 119 8.49 14.98 15.65
CA ALA A 119 7.81 14.50 16.85
C ALA A 119 6.31 14.26 16.59
N PRO A 120 5.74 13.13 17.04
CA PRO A 120 4.30 12.91 16.96
C PRO A 120 3.52 14.00 17.69
N ALA A 121 2.39 14.40 17.13
CA ALA A 121 1.48 15.31 17.79
C ALA A 121 0.93 14.68 19.09
N SER A 122 1.10 15.38 20.21
CA SER A 122 0.63 14.96 21.53
C SER A 122 -0.56 15.82 21.96
N SER A 123 -1.64 15.82 21.19
CA SER A 123 -2.84 16.60 21.50
C SER A 123 -3.94 15.69 22.04
N ASP A 124 -4.58 16.06 23.15
CA ASP A 124 -5.76 15.37 23.67
C ASP A 124 -6.95 15.37 22.70
N ALA A 125 -6.89 16.22 21.67
CA ALA A 125 -7.87 16.26 20.58
C ALA A 125 -7.69 15.14 19.55
N LEU A 126 -6.56 14.43 19.59
CA LEU A 126 -6.28 13.29 18.70
C LEU A 126 -6.75 12.00 19.36
N ASN A 127 -7.53 11.21 18.66
CA ASN A 127 -7.94 9.88 19.12
C ASN A 127 -6.78 8.85 19.06
N HIS A 128 -5.62 9.24 18.56
CA HIS A 128 -4.39 8.43 18.48
C HIS A 128 -4.59 7.01 17.91
N SER A 129 -5.69 6.77 17.15
CA SER A 129 -6.01 5.47 16.55
C SER A 129 -4.92 5.03 15.60
N THR A 130 -4.70 3.72 15.52
CA THR A 130 -3.65 3.13 14.70
C THR A 130 -4.22 2.22 13.61
N LEU A 131 -3.65 2.32 12.42
CA LEU A 131 -3.91 1.44 11.28
C LEU A 131 -2.64 0.69 10.91
N ILE A 132 -2.76 -0.60 10.56
CA ILE A 132 -1.65 -1.41 10.07
C ILE A 132 -1.90 -1.72 8.60
N PHE A 133 -0.93 -1.43 7.75
CA PHE A 133 -1.01 -1.58 6.30
C PHE A 133 -0.05 -2.64 5.76
N GLY A 134 -0.57 -3.54 4.91
CA GLY A 134 0.21 -4.51 4.13
C GLY A 134 0.23 -4.15 2.63
N PRO A 135 1.40 -4.03 1.98
CA PRO A 135 1.50 -3.80 0.54
C PRO A 135 1.21 -5.04 -0.29
N GLY A 136 1.10 -4.88 -1.61
CA GLY A 136 0.96 -5.97 -2.57
C GLY A 136 2.10 -6.99 -2.52
N GLY A 137 1.86 -8.22 -2.98
CA GLY A 137 2.86 -9.31 -3.00
C GLY A 137 3.87 -9.12 -4.13
N LEU A 138 5.14 -9.50 -3.86
CA LEU A 138 6.25 -9.51 -4.84
C LEU A 138 6.48 -8.16 -5.55
N GLY A 139 5.84 -7.13 -5.07
CA GLY A 139 5.78 -5.82 -5.70
C GLY A 139 6.51 -4.74 -4.90
N PRO A 140 6.15 -3.49 -5.18
CA PRO A 140 6.76 -2.34 -4.56
C PRO A 140 6.50 -2.25 -3.06
N SER A 141 7.39 -1.53 -2.39
CA SER A 141 7.35 -1.27 -0.95
C SER A 141 6.16 -0.39 -0.51
N VAL A 142 6.03 -0.22 0.80
CA VAL A 142 5.03 0.66 1.45
C VAL A 142 5.03 2.06 0.86
N GLU A 143 6.18 2.61 0.45
CA GLU A 143 6.29 3.95 -0.12
C GLU A 143 5.40 4.16 -1.37
N PHE A 144 5.07 3.11 -2.12
CA PHE A 144 4.16 3.19 -3.27
C PHE A 144 2.67 3.32 -2.88
N ASN A 145 2.40 3.54 -1.59
CA ASN A 145 1.09 3.85 -1.04
C ASN A 145 1.12 5.15 -0.21
N THR A 146 2.17 5.95 -0.37
CA THR A 146 2.41 7.17 0.42
C THR A 146 1.24 8.14 0.36
N MET A 147 0.57 8.28 -0.80
CA MET A 147 -0.55 9.21 -0.94
C MET A 147 -1.73 8.84 -0.04
N LEU A 148 -2.06 7.54 0.06
CA LEU A 148 -3.12 7.06 0.97
C LEU A 148 -2.67 7.16 2.44
N LEU A 149 -1.48 6.61 2.75
CA LEU A 149 -1.03 6.48 4.14
C LEU A 149 -0.76 7.84 4.79
N SER A 150 -0.18 8.79 4.03
CA SER A 150 0.01 10.15 4.51
C SER A 150 -1.32 10.91 4.71
N ASP A 151 -2.31 10.66 3.86
CA ASP A 151 -3.63 11.26 4.02
C ASP A 151 -4.33 10.79 5.30
N LEU A 152 -4.30 9.50 5.59
CA LEU A 152 -4.81 8.94 6.84
C LEU A 152 -4.06 9.53 8.05
N ALA A 153 -2.72 9.67 7.95
CA ALA A 153 -1.93 10.29 8.99
C ALA A 153 -2.30 11.76 9.19
N SER A 154 -2.51 12.53 8.12
CA SER A 154 -2.94 13.92 8.20
C SER A 154 -4.32 14.09 8.84
N LYS A 155 -5.15 13.04 8.83
CA LYS A 155 -6.45 12.96 9.52
C LYS A 155 -6.32 12.50 10.97
N GLY A 156 -5.09 12.26 11.45
CA GLY A 156 -4.81 11.96 12.85
C GLY A 156 -4.63 10.49 13.19
N TYR A 157 -4.52 9.58 12.21
CA TYR A 157 -4.14 8.19 12.43
C TYR A 157 -2.62 8.02 12.56
N ALA A 158 -2.14 7.09 13.37
CA ALA A 158 -0.84 6.48 13.14
C ALA A 158 -1.03 5.34 12.13
N VAL A 159 -0.27 5.33 11.04
CA VAL A 159 -0.37 4.31 10.00
C VAL A 159 0.97 3.59 9.88
N VAL A 160 0.97 2.29 10.15
CA VAL A 160 2.16 1.45 10.17
C VAL A 160 2.17 0.55 8.94
N GLY A 161 2.96 0.89 7.94
CA GLY A 161 3.17 0.06 6.77
C GLY A 161 4.29 -0.97 7.01
N ILE A 162 4.09 -2.20 6.57
CA ILE A 162 5.03 -3.31 6.81
C ILE A 162 5.67 -3.74 5.50
N ASP A 163 6.99 -3.55 5.39
CA ASP A 163 7.78 -4.10 4.29
C ASP A 163 8.37 -5.45 4.66
N HIS A 164 8.23 -6.40 3.75
CA HIS A 164 8.63 -7.79 3.90
C HIS A 164 9.97 -8.02 3.21
N LEU A 165 10.99 -8.43 3.99
CA LEU A 165 12.32 -8.65 3.47
C LEU A 165 12.36 -9.80 2.46
N TYR A 166 13.26 -9.67 1.48
CA TYR A 166 13.56 -10.65 0.44
C TYR A 166 12.43 -10.92 -0.56
N GLU A 167 11.18 -10.72 -0.19
CA GLU A 167 10.05 -10.82 -1.09
C GLU A 167 9.94 -9.59 -2.00
N GLN A 168 10.00 -8.40 -1.41
CA GLN A 168 9.97 -7.15 -2.17
C GLN A 168 11.31 -6.95 -2.90
N PRO A 169 11.32 -6.42 -4.13
CA PRO A 169 12.53 -6.22 -4.92
C PRO A 169 13.60 -5.39 -4.21
N PHE A 170 13.17 -4.45 -3.38
CA PHE A 170 14.07 -3.58 -2.64
C PHE A 170 13.45 -3.14 -1.31
N ALA A 171 14.25 -3.18 -0.26
CA ALA A 171 13.95 -2.57 1.03
C ALA A 171 15.17 -1.78 1.53
N TRP A 172 14.94 -0.59 2.06
CA TRP A 172 15.98 0.24 2.64
C TRP A 172 15.79 0.39 4.15
N PHE A 173 16.78 -0.03 4.90
CA PHE A 173 16.83 0.10 6.36
C PHE A 173 17.55 1.37 6.75
N PRO A 174 16.89 2.28 7.49
CA PRO A 174 17.55 3.50 7.93
C PRO A 174 18.69 3.18 8.90
N ASN A 175 19.71 4.04 8.89
CA ASN A 175 20.67 4.05 9.99
C ASN A 175 19.98 4.60 11.26
N PRO A 176 19.87 3.85 12.36
CA PRO A 176 19.19 4.29 13.56
C PRO A 176 19.83 5.54 14.21
N ASP A 177 21.11 5.78 13.92
CA ASP A 177 21.85 6.93 14.44
C ASP A 177 21.79 8.17 13.51
N ALA A 178 21.06 8.08 12.39
CA ALA A 178 20.95 9.20 11.46
C ALA A 178 20.04 10.30 12.01
N PRO A 179 20.45 11.57 11.95
CA PRO A 179 19.61 12.69 12.34
C PRO A 179 18.30 12.72 11.54
N GLY A 180 17.19 13.06 12.20
CA GLY A 180 15.88 13.20 11.54
C GLY A 180 15.23 11.88 11.16
N GLY A 181 15.47 10.80 11.90
CA GLY A 181 14.79 9.51 11.70
C GLY A 181 15.18 8.78 10.40
N GLY A 182 16.24 9.21 9.72
CA GLY A 182 16.79 8.48 8.58
C GLY A 182 15.94 8.50 7.31
N GLY A 183 15.69 9.66 6.71
CA GLY A 183 15.02 9.78 5.41
C GLY A 183 15.73 9.04 4.27
N PRO A 184 15.12 8.92 3.09
CA PRO A 184 15.59 8.06 1.98
C PRO A 184 16.94 8.44 1.40
N THR A 185 17.46 9.63 1.71
CA THR A 185 18.79 10.09 1.30
C THR A 185 19.86 9.88 2.36
N ASN A 186 19.51 9.40 3.55
CA ASN A 186 20.47 9.17 4.63
C ASN A 186 21.15 7.80 4.46
N PRO A 187 22.40 7.66 4.91
CA PRO A 187 23.07 6.36 4.90
C PRO A 187 22.28 5.31 5.65
N GLY A 188 22.11 4.16 5.03
CA GLY A 188 21.36 3.03 5.58
C GLY A 188 21.88 1.72 4.99
N LYS A 189 21.11 0.66 5.12
CA LYS A 189 21.41 -0.67 4.58
C LYS A 189 20.37 -1.03 3.52
N ASP A 190 20.84 -1.23 2.29
CA ASP A 190 20.03 -1.76 1.19
C ASP A 190 19.90 -3.28 1.32
N VAL A 191 18.68 -3.79 1.13
CA VAL A 191 18.40 -5.22 0.99
C VAL A 191 17.71 -5.42 -0.35
N LEU A 192 18.36 -6.18 -1.22
CA LEU A 192 17.75 -6.64 -2.48
C LEU A 192 17.01 -7.93 -2.21
N GLY A 193 15.82 -8.04 -2.76
CA GLY A 193 14.96 -9.21 -2.66
C GLY A 193 14.70 -9.83 -4.02
N THR A 194 13.44 -10.17 -4.27
CA THR A 194 13.01 -10.84 -5.49
C THR A 194 13.21 -9.95 -6.73
N ASP A 195 13.60 -10.57 -7.85
CA ASP A 195 13.65 -9.88 -9.13
C ASP A 195 12.23 -9.46 -9.52
N PRO A 196 11.95 -8.17 -9.79
CA PRO A 196 10.63 -7.71 -10.20
C PRO A 196 10.17 -8.32 -11.54
N HIS A 197 11.09 -8.83 -12.36
CA HIS A 197 10.79 -9.57 -13.60
C HIS A 197 10.54 -11.08 -13.39
N LEU A 198 10.41 -11.53 -12.14
CA LEU A 198 10.13 -12.94 -11.86
C LEU A 198 8.75 -13.32 -12.41
N ASP A 199 8.75 -14.12 -13.45
CA ASP A 199 7.55 -14.66 -14.06
C ASP A 199 7.05 -15.88 -13.27
N GLY A 200 6.00 -15.67 -12.52
CA GLY A 200 5.26 -16.72 -11.81
C GLY A 200 6.05 -17.43 -10.73
N ILE A 201 5.40 -17.70 -9.64
CA ILE A 201 5.86 -18.62 -8.59
C ILE A 201 4.86 -19.77 -8.48
N ALA A 202 5.31 -20.91 -7.96
CA ALA A 202 4.41 -22.04 -7.75
C ALA A 202 3.31 -21.69 -6.74
N ASP A 203 2.10 -22.22 -6.93
CA ASP A 203 0.96 -21.99 -6.04
C ASP A 203 1.30 -22.21 -4.55
N GLN A 204 2.10 -23.23 -4.26
CA GLN A 204 2.53 -23.50 -2.89
C GLN A 204 3.40 -22.36 -2.32
N ALA A 205 4.23 -21.72 -3.12
CA ALA A 205 5.05 -20.60 -2.66
C ALA A 205 4.19 -19.34 -2.35
N TYR A 206 3.07 -19.15 -3.05
CA TYR A 206 2.09 -18.12 -2.67
C TYR A 206 1.46 -18.41 -1.31
N LEU A 207 1.09 -19.66 -1.05
CA LEU A 207 0.54 -20.07 0.26
C LEU A 207 1.56 -19.93 1.38
N ASP A 208 2.80 -20.32 1.15
CA ASP A 208 3.89 -20.22 2.12
C ASP A 208 4.21 -18.75 2.42
N LEU A 209 4.22 -17.89 1.38
CA LEU A 209 4.38 -16.46 1.50
C LEU A 209 3.23 -15.83 2.29
N HIS A 210 1.98 -16.20 1.98
CA HIS A 210 0.82 -15.72 2.73
C HIS A 210 0.95 -16.05 4.22
N ALA A 211 1.30 -17.29 4.53
CA ALA A 211 1.52 -17.74 5.91
C ALA A 211 2.70 -17.01 6.59
N ALA A 212 3.76 -16.66 5.84
CA ALA A 212 4.87 -15.87 6.36
C ALA A 212 4.43 -14.44 6.71
N ARG A 213 3.73 -13.76 5.81
CA ARG A 213 3.19 -12.41 6.05
C ARG A 213 2.13 -12.38 7.15
N GLU A 214 1.29 -13.41 7.23
CA GLU A 214 0.29 -13.56 8.30
C GLU A 214 0.96 -13.60 9.67
N ARG A 215 2.05 -14.37 9.83
CA ARG A 215 2.85 -14.40 11.07
C ARG A 215 3.50 -13.06 11.40
N GLU A 216 4.01 -12.35 10.40
CA GLU A 216 4.59 -11.02 10.60
C GLU A 216 3.53 -10.01 11.04
N MET A 217 2.39 -9.95 10.36
CA MET A 217 1.31 -9.03 10.73
C MET A 217 0.71 -9.36 12.10
N LEU A 218 0.56 -10.64 12.46
CA LEU A 218 0.18 -11.06 13.82
C LEU A 218 1.20 -10.56 14.84
N HIS A 219 2.50 -10.75 14.57
CA HIS A 219 3.54 -10.23 15.45
C HIS A 219 3.50 -8.70 15.57
N VAL A 220 3.22 -7.98 14.47
CA VAL A 220 3.06 -6.52 14.50
C VAL A 220 1.96 -6.12 15.47
N VAL A 221 0.75 -6.68 15.32
CA VAL A 221 -0.40 -6.25 16.13
C VAL A 221 -0.28 -6.67 17.59
N GLU A 222 0.30 -7.84 17.88
CA GLU A 222 0.36 -8.39 19.24
C GLU A 222 1.59 -7.92 20.04
N HIS A 223 2.72 -7.66 19.36
CA HIS A 223 4.01 -7.45 20.03
C HIS A 223 4.83 -6.29 19.44
N GLY A 224 5.04 -6.28 18.13
CA GLY A 224 5.98 -5.36 17.49
C GLY A 224 5.57 -3.90 17.62
N TRP A 225 4.31 -3.59 17.32
CA TRP A 225 3.78 -2.25 17.46
C TRP A 225 3.69 -1.79 18.92
N PRO A 226 3.12 -2.55 19.87
CA PRO A 226 3.15 -2.19 21.29
C PRO A 226 4.55 -1.93 21.83
N ALA A 227 5.52 -2.77 21.47
CA ALA A 227 6.91 -2.60 21.90
C ALA A 227 7.54 -1.33 21.31
N LEU A 228 7.29 -1.02 20.04
CA LEU A 228 7.78 0.20 19.38
C LEU A 228 7.18 1.45 20.03
N VAL A 229 5.86 1.49 20.24
CA VAL A 229 5.16 2.59 20.91
C VAL A 229 5.75 2.84 22.29
N ALA A 230 5.95 1.79 23.08
CA ALA A 230 6.54 1.89 24.42
C ALA A 230 7.99 2.39 24.37
N ALA A 231 8.81 1.87 23.46
CA ALA A 231 10.21 2.25 23.33
C ALA A 231 10.38 3.71 22.89
N GLN A 232 9.49 4.21 22.05
CA GLN A 232 9.51 5.59 21.54
C GLN A 232 8.75 6.57 22.46
N GLY A 233 7.98 6.08 23.42
CA GLY A 233 7.12 6.92 24.26
C GLY A 233 6.00 7.61 23.46
N TRP A 234 5.53 6.98 22.39
CA TRP A 234 4.50 7.54 21.49
C TRP A 234 3.10 7.46 22.11
N PRO A 235 2.19 8.39 21.74
CA PRO A 235 0.83 8.43 22.28
C PRO A 235 -0.15 7.50 21.57
N PHE A 236 0.30 6.67 20.63
CA PHE A 236 -0.56 5.92 19.72
C PHE A 236 -1.20 4.68 20.36
N ALA A 237 -2.42 4.38 19.94
CA ALA A 237 -3.15 3.20 20.40
C ALA A 237 -2.48 1.90 19.94
N THR A 238 -2.44 0.92 20.84
CA THR A 238 -1.91 -0.43 20.61
C THR A 238 -3.01 -1.51 20.67
N ALA A 239 -4.26 -1.09 20.74
CA ALA A 239 -5.45 -1.91 20.73
C ALA A 239 -6.53 -1.23 19.90
N SER A 240 -7.59 -1.94 19.56
CA SER A 240 -8.66 -1.47 18.66
C SER A 240 -8.10 -0.99 17.31
N LEU A 241 -7.16 -1.75 16.77
CA LEU A 241 -6.44 -1.44 15.54
C LEU A 241 -7.33 -1.62 14.31
N GLY A 242 -7.11 -0.80 13.27
CA GLY A 242 -7.62 -1.09 11.92
C GLY A 242 -6.56 -1.81 11.09
N LEU A 243 -6.96 -2.82 10.32
CA LEU A 243 -6.08 -3.47 9.36
C LEU A 243 -6.50 -3.11 7.94
N LEU A 244 -5.54 -2.86 7.07
CA LEU A 244 -5.81 -2.68 5.65
C LEU A 244 -4.63 -3.16 4.82
N GLY A 245 -4.90 -3.50 3.57
CA GLY A 245 -3.84 -3.86 2.64
C GLY A 245 -4.31 -3.85 1.20
N HIS A 246 -3.36 -3.67 0.31
CA HIS A 246 -3.56 -3.79 -1.12
C HIS A 246 -3.17 -5.18 -1.59
N SER A 247 -3.98 -5.77 -2.49
CA SER A 247 -3.64 -7.04 -3.12
C SER A 247 -3.38 -8.13 -2.06
N PHE A 248 -2.25 -8.77 -2.09
CA PHE A 248 -1.82 -9.80 -1.14
C PHE A 248 -1.86 -9.32 0.33
N GLY A 249 -1.50 -8.05 0.59
CA GLY A 249 -1.61 -7.45 1.92
C GLY A 249 -3.06 -7.31 2.41
N GLY A 250 -4.02 -7.15 1.49
CA GLY A 250 -5.45 -7.16 1.80
C GLY A 250 -5.95 -8.52 2.25
N SER A 251 -5.52 -9.59 1.57
CA SER A 251 -5.76 -10.98 1.97
C SER A 251 -5.24 -11.26 3.39
N VAL A 252 -4.00 -10.87 3.66
CA VAL A 252 -3.38 -11.02 4.99
C VAL A 252 -4.14 -10.22 6.05
N SER A 253 -4.59 -9.00 5.73
CA SER A 253 -5.36 -8.16 6.67
C SER A 253 -6.68 -8.82 7.12
N LEU A 254 -7.44 -9.41 6.19
CA LEU A 254 -8.65 -10.17 6.54
C LEU A 254 -8.33 -11.43 7.35
N SER A 255 -7.26 -12.14 6.97
CA SER A 255 -6.84 -13.36 7.64
C SER A 255 -6.43 -13.12 9.09
N VAL A 256 -5.65 -12.06 9.35
CA VAL A 256 -5.26 -11.65 10.71
C VAL A 256 -6.44 -11.11 11.50
N ALA A 257 -7.32 -10.34 10.88
CA ALA A 257 -8.54 -9.89 11.54
C ALA A 257 -9.39 -11.08 12.04
N ALA A 258 -9.50 -12.15 11.26
CA ALA A 258 -10.25 -13.34 11.66
C ALA A 258 -9.62 -14.12 12.85
N GLN A 259 -8.33 -13.96 13.09
CA GLN A 259 -7.59 -14.67 14.13
C GLN A 259 -7.41 -13.90 15.44
N THR A 260 -7.67 -12.60 15.42
CA THR A 260 -7.48 -11.71 16.57
C THR A 260 -8.79 -11.42 17.29
N SER A 261 -8.73 -10.97 18.54
CA SER A 261 -9.93 -10.50 19.25
C SER A 261 -10.38 -9.12 18.72
N ARG A 262 -11.66 -8.76 18.96
CA ARG A 262 -12.20 -7.45 18.56
C ARG A 262 -11.56 -6.30 19.32
N GLU A 263 -11.13 -6.55 20.55
CA GLU A 263 -10.44 -5.56 21.37
C GLU A 263 -9.05 -5.23 20.78
N LEU A 264 -8.39 -6.19 20.14
CA LEU A 264 -7.10 -5.97 19.50
C LEU A 264 -7.26 -5.38 18.10
N VAL A 265 -8.14 -5.96 17.27
CA VAL A 265 -8.43 -5.51 15.90
C VAL A 265 -9.90 -5.22 15.76
N ALA A 266 -10.26 -3.97 15.49
CA ALA A 266 -11.64 -3.50 15.41
C ALA A 266 -12.27 -3.72 14.03
N ALA A 267 -11.52 -3.56 12.94
CA ALA A 267 -12.03 -3.61 11.57
C ALA A 267 -10.92 -3.92 10.56
N ALA A 268 -11.28 -4.41 9.35
CA ALA A 268 -10.32 -4.72 8.30
C ALA A 268 -10.81 -4.35 6.88
N ILE A 269 -9.87 -3.94 6.02
CA ILE A 269 -10.09 -3.68 4.59
C ILE A 269 -9.17 -4.56 3.75
N ASN A 270 -9.74 -5.21 2.73
CA ASN A 270 -9.01 -5.80 1.62
C ASN A 270 -9.23 -4.94 0.37
N MET A 271 -8.17 -4.31 -0.14
CA MET A 271 -8.18 -3.57 -1.39
C MET A 271 -7.69 -4.49 -2.53
N ASP A 272 -8.62 -5.06 -3.25
CA ASP A 272 -8.43 -5.83 -4.49
C ASP A 272 -7.49 -7.04 -4.37
N GLY A 273 -7.53 -7.76 -3.26
CA GLY A 273 -6.68 -8.95 -3.04
C GLY A 273 -7.46 -10.26 -3.08
N SER A 274 -7.09 -11.20 -3.96
CA SER A 274 -7.53 -12.59 -3.86
C SER A 274 -7.23 -13.14 -2.47
N ILE A 275 -8.16 -13.89 -1.86
CA ILE A 275 -8.01 -14.35 -0.47
C ILE A 275 -7.32 -15.72 -0.47
N PHE A 276 -6.06 -15.73 -0.07
CA PHE A 276 -5.23 -16.92 0.04
C PHE A 276 -5.40 -17.62 1.39
N GLY A 277 -5.03 -18.90 1.46
CA GLY A 277 -5.08 -19.68 2.70
C GLY A 277 -6.49 -20.05 3.19
N GLY A 278 -7.51 -19.77 2.37
CA GLY A 278 -8.93 -20.01 2.63
C GLY A 278 -9.60 -18.83 3.33
N VAL A 279 -10.83 -18.57 2.93
CA VAL A 279 -11.64 -17.47 3.47
C VAL A 279 -12.10 -17.81 4.89
N ARG A 280 -11.88 -16.88 5.81
CA ARG A 280 -12.33 -16.97 7.21
C ARG A 280 -13.38 -15.91 7.51
N ASP A 281 -14.26 -16.18 8.47
CA ASP A 281 -15.16 -15.18 9.00
C ASP A 281 -14.40 -14.22 9.92
N ALA A 282 -14.31 -12.96 9.52
CA ALA A 282 -13.66 -11.94 10.33
C ALA A 282 -14.43 -11.64 11.63
N THR A 283 -15.75 -11.93 11.67
CA THR A 283 -16.66 -11.59 12.78
C THR A 283 -16.68 -10.10 13.18
N LYS A 284 -15.93 -9.27 12.47
CA LYS A 284 -15.72 -7.84 12.66
C LYS A 284 -16.15 -7.09 11.42
N PRO A 285 -16.33 -5.76 11.51
CA PRO A 285 -16.49 -4.94 10.31
C PRO A 285 -15.38 -5.20 9.29
N ALA A 286 -15.80 -5.62 8.09
CA ALA A 286 -14.90 -5.96 7.00
C ALA A 286 -15.35 -5.30 5.70
N LEU A 287 -14.41 -4.73 4.96
CA LEU A 287 -14.65 -4.10 3.67
C LEU A 287 -13.80 -4.79 2.61
N LEU A 288 -14.45 -5.30 1.56
CA LEU A 288 -13.83 -5.83 0.36
C LEU A 288 -14.02 -4.83 -0.76
N LEU A 289 -12.93 -4.35 -1.33
CA LEU A 289 -12.91 -3.48 -2.51
C LEU A 289 -12.43 -4.29 -3.70
N SER A 290 -13.12 -4.19 -4.83
CA SER A 290 -12.72 -4.88 -6.06
C SER A 290 -12.63 -3.92 -7.24
N SER A 291 -11.69 -4.18 -8.13
CA SER A 291 -11.55 -3.52 -9.42
C SER A 291 -12.06 -4.40 -10.56
N SER A 292 -11.99 -3.90 -11.78
CA SER A 292 -12.23 -4.70 -12.97
C SER A 292 -11.23 -5.86 -13.16
N PHE A 293 -10.13 -5.88 -12.39
CA PHE A 293 -9.17 -6.98 -12.35
C PHE A 293 -9.71 -8.18 -11.55
N HIS A 294 -10.42 -7.92 -10.44
CA HIS A 294 -11.01 -8.92 -9.57
C HIS A 294 -12.51 -8.70 -9.44
N ILE A 295 -13.27 -9.39 -10.25
CA ILE A 295 -14.74 -9.44 -10.16
C ILE A 295 -15.18 -10.79 -9.61
N GLY A 296 -16.34 -10.85 -8.97
CA GLY A 296 -16.96 -12.12 -8.58
C GLY A 296 -17.62 -12.85 -9.74
N GLY A 297 -18.15 -14.02 -9.45
CA GLY A 297 -18.87 -14.84 -10.41
C GLY A 297 -18.03 -15.93 -11.08
N PRO A 298 -18.61 -16.69 -12.02
CA PRO A 298 -18.00 -17.92 -12.56
C PRO A 298 -16.66 -17.70 -13.29
N ASP A 299 -16.47 -16.52 -13.85
CA ASP A 299 -15.26 -16.14 -14.59
C ASP A 299 -14.35 -15.20 -13.80
N GLY A 300 -14.69 -14.93 -12.53
CA GLY A 300 -13.99 -14.02 -11.63
C GLY A 300 -13.19 -14.72 -10.55
N ASP A 301 -12.96 -14.00 -9.44
CA ASP A 301 -12.25 -14.52 -8.28
C ASP A 301 -13.23 -15.21 -7.31
N PRO A 302 -13.22 -16.56 -7.19
CA PRO A 302 -14.16 -17.28 -6.35
C PRO A 302 -13.98 -16.98 -4.86
N SER A 303 -12.83 -16.47 -4.43
CA SER A 303 -12.59 -16.11 -3.04
C SER A 303 -13.43 -14.92 -2.58
N PHE A 304 -13.88 -14.06 -3.50
CA PHE A 304 -14.75 -12.93 -3.20
C PHE A 304 -16.18 -13.37 -2.95
N ASP A 305 -16.69 -14.34 -3.73
CA ASP A 305 -18.00 -14.95 -3.48
C ASP A 305 -17.98 -15.72 -2.15
N GLU A 306 -16.92 -16.49 -1.89
CA GLU A 306 -16.74 -17.20 -0.62
C GLU A 306 -16.66 -16.23 0.58
N PHE A 307 -16.03 -15.06 0.40
CA PHE A 307 -16.02 -14.01 1.42
C PHE A 307 -17.46 -13.57 1.74
N ALA A 308 -18.26 -13.24 0.72
CA ALA A 308 -19.62 -12.79 0.89
C ALA A 308 -20.51 -13.83 1.61
N GLU A 309 -20.30 -15.12 1.33
CA GLU A 309 -21.04 -16.22 1.96
C GLU A 309 -20.69 -16.47 3.42
N ARG A 310 -19.42 -16.19 3.81
CA ARG A 310 -18.91 -16.58 5.14
C ARG A 310 -19.00 -15.52 6.21
N GLN A 311 -19.07 -14.23 5.85
CA GLN A 311 -19.03 -13.16 6.85
C GLN A 311 -20.33 -13.08 7.67
N THR A 312 -20.20 -13.14 8.99
CA THR A 312 -21.33 -13.01 9.93
C THR A 312 -21.41 -11.63 10.61
N GLY A 313 -20.32 -10.85 10.57
CA GLY A 313 -20.25 -9.47 11.05
C GLY A 313 -20.92 -8.48 10.07
N TRP A 314 -20.65 -7.18 10.29
CA TRP A 314 -20.97 -6.17 9.29
C TRP A 314 -19.92 -6.23 8.18
N TRP A 315 -20.35 -6.26 6.92
CA TRP A 315 -19.43 -6.25 5.79
C TRP A 315 -20.07 -5.63 4.55
N ARG A 316 -19.22 -5.11 3.66
CA ARG A 316 -19.60 -4.66 2.31
C ARG A 316 -18.55 -5.10 1.30
N TRP A 317 -19.02 -5.42 0.11
CA TRP A 317 -18.22 -5.59 -1.09
C TRP A 317 -18.57 -4.46 -2.05
N LEU A 318 -17.63 -3.55 -2.27
CA LEU A 318 -17.74 -2.42 -3.18
C LEU A 318 -16.91 -2.70 -4.43
N HIS A 319 -17.48 -2.47 -5.60
CA HIS A 319 -16.81 -2.59 -6.89
C HIS A 319 -16.53 -1.21 -7.48
N PHE A 320 -15.31 -1.03 -8.01
CA PHE A 320 -14.81 0.21 -8.58
C PHE A 320 -14.68 0.04 -10.10
N GLU A 321 -15.68 0.49 -10.84
CA GLU A 321 -15.92 0.23 -12.27
C GLU A 321 -14.75 0.60 -13.18
N THR A 322 -14.03 1.67 -12.85
CA THR A 322 -12.95 2.21 -13.70
C THR A 322 -11.56 1.90 -13.17
N PHE A 323 -11.47 1.22 -12.05
CA PHE A 323 -10.21 0.86 -11.41
C PHE A 323 -9.62 -0.42 -12.02
N GLY A 324 -8.29 -0.46 -12.15
CA GLY A 324 -7.54 -1.69 -12.27
C GLY A 324 -6.89 -2.06 -10.93
N HIS A 325 -6.19 -3.18 -10.89
CA HIS A 325 -5.56 -3.70 -9.68
C HIS A 325 -4.65 -2.68 -8.97
N LEU A 326 -3.87 -1.93 -9.74
CA LEU A 326 -2.90 -0.97 -9.22
C LEU A 326 -3.50 0.41 -8.91
N SER A 327 -4.81 0.61 -9.17
CA SER A 327 -5.46 1.90 -8.91
C SER A 327 -5.65 2.22 -7.43
N PHE A 328 -5.59 1.21 -6.55
CA PHE A 328 -5.67 1.39 -5.09
C PHE A 328 -4.36 1.84 -4.44
N ALA A 329 -3.29 1.96 -5.24
CA ALA A 329 -1.98 2.42 -4.81
C ALA A 329 -1.56 3.67 -5.60
N ASP A 330 -0.41 4.24 -5.30
CA ASP A 330 0.10 5.45 -5.96
C ASP A 330 0.33 5.26 -7.47
N MET A 331 0.35 3.99 -7.96
CA MET A 331 0.52 3.68 -9.37
C MET A 331 -0.58 4.22 -10.28
N ALA A 332 -1.78 4.50 -9.77
CA ALA A 332 -2.80 5.21 -10.52
C ALA A 332 -2.32 6.59 -11.00
N PHE A 333 -1.55 7.29 -10.16
CA PHE A 333 -0.98 8.60 -10.46
C PHE A 333 0.21 8.54 -11.45
N PHE A 334 0.77 7.37 -11.71
CA PHE A 334 1.99 7.28 -12.52
C PHE A 334 1.81 7.59 -14.01
N ASN A 335 0.57 7.66 -14.50
CA ASN A 335 0.29 8.18 -15.83
C ASN A 335 0.69 9.65 -15.99
N GLU A 336 0.57 10.44 -14.93
CA GLU A 336 0.96 11.87 -14.89
C GLU A 336 2.48 12.04 -14.79
N VAL A 337 3.20 11.00 -14.34
CA VAL A 337 4.67 11.00 -14.24
C VAL A 337 5.33 10.88 -15.60
N GLY A 338 4.74 10.12 -16.51
CA GLY A 338 5.22 9.97 -17.87
C GLY A 338 4.85 8.63 -18.53
N PRO A 339 5.26 8.44 -19.79
CA PRO A 339 5.03 7.18 -20.49
C PRO A 339 5.62 5.99 -19.73
N ASN A 340 4.86 4.91 -19.66
CA ASN A 340 5.24 3.69 -18.95
C ASN A 340 4.64 2.46 -19.63
N ALA A 341 5.14 1.28 -19.25
CA ALA A 341 4.72 -0.02 -19.79
C ALA A 341 3.65 -0.73 -18.92
N ILE A 342 3.15 -0.08 -17.87
CA ILE A 342 2.08 -0.65 -17.04
C ILE A 342 0.80 -0.75 -17.88
N SER A 343 0.20 -1.94 -17.94
CA SER A 343 -0.98 -2.15 -18.77
C SER A 343 -2.21 -1.38 -18.29
N ASP A 344 -3.07 -0.93 -19.20
CA ASP A 344 -4.34 -0.28 -18.85
C ASP A 344 -5.24 -1.20 -18.03
N PHE A 345 -5.18 -2.50 -18.26
CA PHE A 345 -5.89 -3.49 -17.45
C PHE A 345 -5.43 -3.44 -15.97
N SER A 346 -4.15 -3.25 -15.72
CA SER A 346 -3.61 -3.14 -14.35
C SER A 346 -3.87 -1.78 -13.71
N LYS A 347 -3.83 -0.68 -14.50
CA LYS A 347 -4.04 0.68 -14.00
C LYS A 347 -5.50 1.11 -13.94
N GLY A 348 -6.36 0.46 -14.72
CA GLY A 348 -7.71 0.95 -14.97
C GLY A 348 -7.75 2.14 -15.92
N THR A 349 -8.92 2.74 -16.04
CA THR A 349 -9.18 3.94 -16.87
C THR A 349 -9.49 5.18 -16.04
N VAL A 350 -9.52 5.05 -14.71
CA VAL A 350 -9.71 6.17 -13.79
C VAL A 350 -8.52 7.13 -13.89
N GLU A 351 -8.79 8.44 -13.82
CA GLU A 351 -7.74 9.46 -13.68
C GLU A 351 -7.02 9.28 -12.33
N GLY A 352 -5.69 9.42 -12.32
CA GLY A 352 -4.87 9.11 -11.14
C GLY A 352 -5.26 9.92 -9.90
N ALA A 353 -5.48 11.24 -10.06
CA ALA A 353 -5.92 12.08 -8.95
C ALA A 353 -7.31 11.66 -8.42
N ARG A 354 -8.20 11.23 -9.31
CA ARG A 354 -9.53 10.75 -8.95
C ARG A 354 -9.48 9.41 -8.23
N ALA A 355 -8.62 8.50 -8.65
CA ALA A 355 -8.40 7.23 -7.96
C ALA A 355 -7.91 7.46 -6.52
N VAL A 356 -6.96 8.36 -6.34
CA VAL A 356 -6.45 8.75 -5.02
C VAL A 356 -7.56 9.36 -4.15
N GLU A 357 -8.37 10.26 -4.70
CA GLU A 357 -9.50 10.88 -3.98
C GLU A 357 -10.49 9.84 -3.48
N ILE A 358 -10.98 8.95 -4.37
CA ILE A 358 -11.99 7.94 -4.03
C ILE A 358 -11.43 6.95 -3.00
N THR A 359 -10.21 6.45 -3.20
CA THR A 359 -9.58 5.50 -2.27
C THR A 359 -9.42 6.09 -0.87
N ARG A 360 -8.91 7.34 -0.77
CA ARG A 360 -8.78 8.08 0.49
C ARG A 360 -10.13 8.25 1.19
N GLY A 361 -11.17 8.61 0.43
CA GLY A 361 -12.51 8.85 0.96
C GLY A 361 -13.15 7.59 1.53
N VAL A 362 -13.12 6.49 0.76
CA VAL A 362 -13.71 5.21 1.18
C VAL A 362 -12.98 4.63 2.39
N VAL A 363 -11.65 4.60 2.36
CA VAL A 363 -10.84 4.03 3.46
C VAL A 363 -10.98 4.86 4.73
N ALA A 364 -10.92 6.19 4.64
CA ALA A 364 -11.06 7.05 5.81
C ALA A 364 -12.46 6.91 6.44
N ALA A 365 -13.54 6.97 5.65
CA ALA A 365 -14.90 6.82 6.13
C ALA A 365 -15.13 5.49 6.86
N PHE A 366 -14.54 4.39 6.34
CA PHE A 366 -14.63 3.09 6.99
C PHE A 366 -13.99 3.08 8.38
N PHE A 367 -12.76 3.57 8.49
CA PHE A 367 -12.04 3.56 9.78
C PHE A 367 -12.56 4.61 10.75
N ASP A 368 -13.03 5.76 10.27
CA ASP A 368 -13.71 6.73 11.13
C ASP A 368 -14.93 6.12 11.79
N ARG A 369 -15.72 5.35 11.05
CA ARG A 369 -16.90 4.64 11.59
C ARG A 369 -16.52 3.52 12.56
N TRP A 370 -15.60 2.63 12.20
CA TRP A 370 -15.42 1.36 12.89
C TRP A 370 -14.23 1.29 13.85
N VAL A 371 -13.26 2.20 13.73
CA VAL A 371 -12.10 2.30 14.64
C VAL A 371 -12.25 3.48 15.58
N ARG A 372 -12.74 4.61 15.09
CA ARG A 372 -12.93 5.82 15.90
C ARG A 372 -14.35 5.95 16.47
N GLY A 373 -15.34 5.31 15.88
CA GLY A 373 -16.73 5.48 16.25
C GLY A 373 -17.27 6.89 15.95
N VAL A 374 -16.72 7.55 14.95
CA VAL A 374 -17.09 8.91 14.53
C VAL A 374 -17.48 8.95 13.06
N GLY A 375 -18.19 10.01 12.67
CA GLY A 375 -18.56 10.25 11.28
C GLY A 375 -19.85 9.55 10.87
N GLU A 376 -20.53 10.21 9.95
CA GLU A 376 -21.59 9.64 9.13
C GLU A 376 -20.99 9.38 7.74
N ASP A 377 -21.20 8.21 7.18
CA ASP A 377 -20.65 7.82 5.88
C ASP A 377 -21.42 8.42 4.69
N GLY A 378 -22.45 9.25 4.95
CA GLY A 378 -23.27 9.86 3.91
C GLY A 378 -24.01 8.85 3.02
N GLY A 379 -24.11 7.60 3.47
CA GLY A 379 -24.66 6.49 2.70
C GLY A 379 -23.64 5.80 1.79
N LEU A 380 -22.35 6.11 1.93
CA LEU A 380 -21.25 5.58 1.10
C LEU A 380 -21.24 4.05 1.05
N PHE A 381 -21.54 3.38 2.15
CA PHE A 381 -21.48 1.91 2.19
C PHE A 381 -22.79 1.22 1.80
N ASP A 382 -23.88 1.95 1.69
CA ASP A 382 -25.20 1.41 1.31
C ASP A 382 -25.62 1.85 -0.10
N ARG A 383 -25.16 3.00 -0.56
CA ARG A 383 -25.40 3.58 -1.90
C ARG A 383 -24.18 4.39 -2.35
N PRO A 384 -23.05 3.71 -2.61
CA PRO A 384 -21.78 4.38 -2.91
C PRO A 384 -21.84 5.26 -4.16
N GLU A 385 -22.65 4.89 -5.15
CA GLU A 385 -22.86 5.63 -6.40
C GLU A 385 -23.45 7.05 -6.19
N GLY A 386 -24.08 7.28 -5.03
CA GLY A 386 -24.54 8.61 -4.63
C GLY A 386 -23.42 9.52 -4.11
N VAL A 387 -22.25 8.99 -3.81
CA VAL A 387 -21.06 9.70 -3.33
C VAL A 387 -19.97 9.69 -4.40
N TYR A 388 -19.69 8.52 -4.97
CA TYR A 388 -18.73 8.29 -6.03
C TYR A 388 -19.40 7.48 -7.15
N GLU A 389 -19.60 8.08 -8.31
CA GLU A 389 -20.30 7.44 -9.44
C GLU A 389 -19.57 6.22 -9.99
N GLU A 390 -18.26 6.11 -9.72
CA GLU A 390 -17.41 5.00 -10.11
C GLU A 390 -17.51 3.78 -9.18
N VAL A 391 -18.25 3.89 -8.07
CA VAL A 391 -18.31 2.84 -7.04
C VAL A 391 -19.73 2.29 -6.92
N SER A 392 -19.86 0.98 -6.99
CA SER A 392 -21.12 0.27 -6.84
C SER A 392 -21.08 -0.72 -5.66
N LEU A 393 -22.24 -0.96 -5.03
CA LEU A 393 -22.39 -1.98 -4.00
C LEU A 393 -22.71 -3.33 -4.67
N VAL A 394 -21.81 -4.30 -4.57
CA VAL A 394 -22.04 -5.66 -5.07
C VAL A 394 -22.90 -6.44 -4.09
N SER A 395 -22.52 -6.43 -2.81
CA SER A 395 -23.18 -7.24 -1.78
C SER A 395 -22.80 -6.75 -0.38
N GLY A 396 -23.59 -7.13 0.64
CA GLY A 396 -23.30 -6.75 2.01
C GLY A 396 -24.17 -7.44 3.04
N GLY A 397 -23.65 -7.51 4.27
CA GLY A 397 -24.36 -8.05 5.44
C GLY A 397 -24.23 -7.09 6.63
N ASN A 398 -25.30 -7.00 7.44
CA ASN A 398 -25.32 -6.11 8.60
C ASN A 398 -24.96 -6.80 9.91
N GLY A 399 -24.85 -8.13 9.93
CA GLY A 399 -24.52 -8.92 11.12
C GLY A 399 -25.26 -8.51 12.39
N SER A 400 -25.30 -9.34 13.38
CA SER A 400 -25.76 -8.95 14.72
C SER A 400 -24.59 -8.40 15.54
N LEU A 401 -24.02 -7.28 15.11
CA LEU A 401 -23.08 -6.55 15.95
C LEU A 401 -23.89 -5.83 17.03
N SER A 402 -23.98 -6.40 18.23
CA SER A 402 -24.27 -5.59 19.42
C SER A 402 -23.12 -4.58 19.57
N LEU A 403 -23.45 -3.30 19.42
CA LEU A 403 -22.59 -2.16 19.75
C LEU A 403 -22.17 -2.21 21.23
#